data_a99ec51d6f33ffdd8859803063aa43c7
#
_entry.id   a99ec51d6f33ffdd8859803063aa43c7
#
_cell.length_a   1.000
_cell.length_b   1.000
_cell.length_c   1.000
_cell.angle_alpha   90.00
_cell.angle_beta   90.00
_cell.angle_gamma   90.00
#
_symmetry.space_group_name_H-M   'P 1'
#
loop_
_entity.id
_entity.type
_entity.pdbx_description
1 polymer ?
#
loop_
_entity_poly.entity_id
_entity_poly.type
_entity_poly.pdbx_seq_one_letter_code
_entity_poly.pdbx_strand_id
1 'polypeptide(L)'
;MLEPRTGAPRAAVAGVVTEAVIRAADQLGVNAKSLSAVLGVSEATVSRMRRKDFLLERGTKPFELGVLFVRLFRSLDAIVGGDETVAKAWIKNPNLALEARPLEKILTIAGLIDVIAYLDSRRALV
;
A
#
# COMPACT_ATOMS: atom_id res chain seq x y z
N MET A 1 18.65 -27.79 -20.23
CA MET A 1 19.14 -26.77 -19.30
C MET A 1 18.15 -26.49 -18.20
N LEU A 2 18.65 -26.35 -17.01
CA LEU A 2 17.77 -26.11 -15.90
C LEU A 2 17.36 -24.64 -15.80
N GLU A 3 16.09 -24.42 -15.53
CA GLU A 3 15.59 -23.10 -15.23
C GLU A 3 16.17 -22.60 -13.91
N PRO A 4 16.52 -21.32 -13.81
CA PRO A 4 16.86 -20.74 -12.53
C PRO A 4 15.66 -20.83 -11.59
N ARG A 5 15.88 -21.34 -10.41
CA ARG A 5 14.81 -21.47 -9.41
C ARG A 5 14.84 -20.28 -8.48
N THR A 6 14.77 -19.10 -9.04
CA THR A 6 15.01 -17.85 -8.33
C THR A 6 13.74 -17.19 -7.81
N GLY A 7 12.78 -17.94 -7.40
CA GLY A 7 11.61 -17.35 -6.78
C GLY A 7 10.32 -17.94 -7.31
N ALA A 8 9.22 -17.40 -6.78
CA ALA A 8 7.88 -17.85 -7.12
C ALA A 8 7.51 -17.51 -8.56
N PRO A 9 6.62 -18.29 -9.19
CA PRO A 9 6.04 -17.91 -10.47
C PRO A 9 5.41 -16.52 -10.41
N ARG A 10 5.41 -15.83 -11.56
CA ARG A 10 4.85 -14.47 -11.64
C ARG A 10 3.43 -14.36 -11.10
N ALA A 11 2.59 -15.33 -11.43
CA ALA A 11 1.21 -15.32 -10.96
C ALA A 11 1.12 -15.41 -9.43
N ALA A 12 1.98 -16.22 -8.80
CA ALA A 12 2.01 -16.36 -7.36
C ALA A 12 2.45 -15.05 -6.68
N VAL A 13 3.48 -14.39 -7.21
CA VAL A 13 3.95 -13.11 -6.70
C VAL A 13 2.87 -12.03 -6.86
N ALA A 14 2.24 -11.98 -8.03
CA ALA A 14 1.15 -11.03 -8.29
C ALA A 14 -0.02 -11.25 -7.33
N GLY A 15 -0.37 -12.50 -7.05
CA GLY A 15 -1.43 -12.84 -6.10
C GLY A 15 -1.10 -12.41 -4.69
N VAL A 16 0.12 -12.65 -4.24
CA VAL A 16 0.58 -12.25 -2.89
C VAL A 16 0.54 -10.73 -2.73
N VAL A 17 1.06 -9.99 -3.71
CA VAL A 17 1.08 -8.53 -3.65
C VAL A 17 -0.34 -7.96 -3.71
N THR A 18 -1.17 -8.45 -4.62
CA THR A 18 -2.55 -7.97 -4.75
C THR A 18 -3.34 -8.18 -3.45
N GLU A 19 -3.22 -9.36 -2.87
CA GLU A 19 -3.89 -9.66 -1.59
C GLU A 19 -3.36 -8.77 -0.46
N ALA A 20 -2.04 -8.56 -0.40
CA ALA A 20 -1.43 -7.69 0.61
C ALA A 20 -1.92 -6.25 0.48
N VAL A 21 -2.08 -5.73 -0.75
CA VAL A 21 -2.60 -4.39 -1.01
C VAL A 21 -4.02 -4.26 -0.47
N ILE A 22 -4.89 -5.20 -0.80
CA ILE A 22 -6.29 -5.17 -0.34
C ILE A 22 -6.36 -5.24 1.19
N ARG A 23 -5.57 -6.12 1.79
CA ARG A 23 -5.52 -6.25 3.24
C ARG A 23 -5.03 -4.96 3.91
N ALA A 24 -3.98 -4.35 3.37
CA ALA A 24 -3.47 -3.08 3.88
C ALA A 24 -4.52 -1.98 3.79
N ALA A 25 -5.23 -1.88 2.67
CA ALA A 25 -6.29 -0.90 2.49
C ALA A 25 -7.40 -1.09 3.53
N ASP A 26 -7.80 -2.32 3.79
CA ASP A 26 -8.82 -2.62 4.78
C ASP A 26 -8.38 -2.24 6.20
N GLN A 27 -7.16 -2.58 6.57
CA GLN A 27 -6.63 -2.26 7.88
C GLN A 27 -6.41 -0.76 8.09
N LEU A 28 -6.13 -0.02 7.03
CA LEU A 28 -5.98 1.44 7.09
C LEU A 28 -7.31 2.18 6.91
N GLY A 29 -8.38 1.48 6.54
CA GLY A 29 -9.66 2.11 6.23
C GLY A 29 -9.60 2.95 4.96
N VAL A 30 -8.77 2.58 3.99
CA VAL A 30 -8.65 3.25 2.70
C VAL A 30 -9.70 2.67 1.77
N ASN A 31 -10.63 3.51 1.30
CA ASN A 31 -11.72 3.05 0.45
C ASN A 31 -11.27 2.79 -1.00
N ALA A 32 -12.18 2.21 -1.79
CA ALA A 32 -11.87 1.85 -3.17
C ALA A 32 -11.47 3.05 -4.02
N LYS A 33 -12.11 4.19 -3.83
CA LYS A 33 -11.80 5.41 -4.58
C LYS A 33 -10.38 5.88 -4.29
N SER A 34 -10.00 5.96 -3.02
CA SER A 34 -8.66 6.37 -2.62
C SER A 34 -7.61 5.35 -3.07
N LEU A 35 -7.90 4.06 -2.90
CA LEU A 35 -6.97 3.01 -3.33
C LEU A 35 -6.76 3.05 -4.84
N SER A 36 -7.81 3.27 -5.62
CA SER A 36 -7.68 3.41 -7.07
C SER A 36 -6.74 4.55 -7.44
N ALA A 37 -6.84 5.68 -6.74
CA ALA A 37 -5.93 6.82 -6.97
C ALA A 37 -4.48 6.48 -6.59
N VAL A 38 -4.28 5.81 -5.45
CA VAL A 38 -2.94 5.39 -5.03
C VAL A 38 -2.28 4.49 -6.06
N LEU A 39 -3.02 3.52 -6.58
CA LEU A 39 -2.50 2.51 -7.50
C LEU A 39 -2.48 2.96 -8.97
N GLY A 40 -3.20 4.02 -9.30
CA GLY A 40 -3.34 4.43 -10.69
C GLY A 40 -4.21 3.47 -11.50
N VAL A 41 -5.24 2.89 -10.89
CA VAL A 41 -6.20 2.02 -11.56
C VAL A 41 -7.62 2.54 -11.35
N SER A 42 -8.60 1.97 -12.06
CA SER A 42 -10.00 2.34 -11.86
C SER A 42 -10.58 1.73 -10.59
N GLU A 43 -11.67 2.29 -10.09
CA GLU A 43 -12.39 1.70 -8.96
C GLU A 43 -12.94 0.31 -9.32
N ALA A 44 -13.35 0.13 -10.58
CA ALA A 44 -13.79 -1.18 -11.07
C ALA A 44 -12.68 -2.22 -10.96
N THR A 45 -11.43 -1.82 -11.25
CA THR A 45 -10.27 -2.70 -11.09
C THR A 45 -10.06 -3.07 -9.63
N VAL A 46 -10.19 -2.10 -8.70
CA VAL A 46 -10.10 -2.39 -7.26
C VAL A 46 -11.16 -3.41 -6.85
N SER A 47 -12.40 -3.26 -7.33
CA SER A 47 -13.46 -4.23 -7.07
C SER A 47 -13.10 -5.63 -7.54
N ARG A 48 -12.52 -5.73 -8.73
CA ARG A 48 -12.07 -7.02 -9.27
C ARG A 48 -10.92 -7.61 -8.46
N MET A 49 -10.02 -6.77 -7.97
CA MET A 49 -8.95 -7.21 -7.07
C MET A 49 -9.53 -7.84 -5.80
N ARG A 50 -10.58 -7.22 -5.23
CA ARG A 50 -11.24 -7.75 -4.04
C ARG A 50 -11.89 -9.11 -4.28
N ARG A 51 -12.44 -9.31 -5.47
CA ARG A 51 -13.07 -10.58 -5.85
C ARG A 51 -12.07 -11.63 -6.34
N LYS A 52 -10.78 -11.26 -6.38
CA LYS A 52 -9.70 -12.11 -6.90
C LYS A 52 -9.82 -12.40 -8.40
N ASP A 53 -10.48 -11.47 -9.11
CA ASP A 53 -10.66 -11.53 -10.56
C ASP A 53 -9.65 -10.67 -11.32
N PHE A 54 -8.72 -10.04 -10.60
CA PHE A 54 -7.68 -9.21 -11.19
C PHE A 54 -6.46 -9.23 -10.29
N LEU A 55 -5.30 -9.45 -10.89
CA LEU A 55 -4.02 -9.41 -10.18
C LEU A 55 -3.18 -8.25 -10.71
N LEU A 56 -2.54 -7.52 -9.79
CA LEU A 56 -1.55 -6.51 -10.15
C LEU A 56 -0.38 -7.21 -10.83
N GLU A 57 -0.12 -6.86 -12.08
CA GLU A 57 0.88 -7.55 -12.88
C GLU A 57 2.28 -7.03 -12.59
N ARG A 58 3.20 -7.94 -12.29
CA ARG A 58 4.60 -7.60 -12.03
C ARG A 58 5.20 -6.85 -13.21
N GLY A 59 5.93 -5.78 -12.92
CA GLY A 59 6.55 -4.93 -13.94
C GLY A 59 5.69 -3.76 -14.39
N THR A 60 4.47 -3.63 -13.88
CA THR A 60 3.59 -2.49 -14.18
C THR A 60 3.66 -1.44 -13.07
N LYS A 61 3.27 -0.22 -13.39
CA LYS A 61 3.23 0.86 -12.39
C LYS A 61 2.25 0.57 -11.25
N PRO A 62 1.03 0.08 -11.51
CA PRO A 62 0.15 -0.28 -10.40
C PRO A 62 0.74 -1.32 -9.46
N PHE A 63 1.49 -2.29 -9.97
CA PHE A 63 2.19 -3.25 -9.12
C PHE A 63 3.23 -2.55 -8.25
N GLU A 64 4.08 -1.67 -8.83
CA GLU A 64 5.10 -0.94 -8.09
C GLU A 64 4.48 -0.06 -7.00
N LEU A 65 3.40 0.64 -7.34
CA LEU A 65 2.69 1.49 -6.38
C LEU A 65 2.04 0.65 -5.28
N GLY A 66 1.54 -0.52 -5.63
CA GLY A 66 1.01 -1.47 -4.64
C GLY A 66 2.06 -1.93 -3.65
N VAL A 67 3.27 -2.24 -4.13
CA VAL A 67 4.39 -2.62 -3.25
C VAL A 67 4.73 -1.47 -2.30
N LEU A 68 4.77 -0.24 -2.80
CA LEU A 68 5.02 0.94 -1.96
C LEU A 68 3.92 1.16 -0.94
N PHE A 69 2.68 0.96 -1.32
CA PHE A 69 1.55 1.08 -0.40
C PHE A 69 1.63 0.05 0.73
N VAL A 70 1.97 -1.19 0.42
CA VAL A 70 2.19 -2.24 1.43
C VAL A 70 3.36 -1.87 2.35
N ARG A 71 4.43 -1.31 1.80
CA ARG A 71 5.57 -0.84 2.59
C ARG A 71 5.16 0.26 3.57
N LEU A 72 4.35 1.22 3.11
CA LEU A 72 3.79 2.26 3.97
C LEU A 72 3.02 1.63 5.13
N PHE A 73 2.12 0.71 4.81
CA PHE A 73 1.33 0.02 5.82
C PHE A 73 2.20 -0.68 6.85
N ARG A 74 3.21 -1.43 6.39
CA ARG A 74 4.10 -2.17 7.30
C ARG A 74 4.87 -1.25 8.23
N SER A 75 5.34 -0.11 7.73
CA SER A 75 6.05 0.86 8.56
C SER A 75 5.13 1.46 9.62
N LEU A 76 3.91 1.83 9.24
CA LEU A 76 2.93 2.36 10.17
C LEU A 76 2.52 1.31 11.21
N ASP A 77 2.24 0.09 10.76
CA ASP A 77 1.85 -1.02 11.61
C ASP A 77 2.90 -1.29 12.70
N ALA A 78 4.18 -1.26 12.33
CA ALA A 78 5.27 -1.43 13.28
C ALA A 78 5.31 -0.31 14.32
N ILE A 79 5.07 0.92 13.92
CA ILE A 79 5.06 2.08 14.83
C ILE A 79 3.91 2.01 15.82
N VAL A 80 2.73 1.60 15.38
CA VAL A 80 1.52 1.53 16.22
C VAL A 80 1.35 0.19 16.92
N GLY A 81 2.30 -0.73 16.76
CA GLY A 81 2.28 -2.03 17.42
C GLY A 81 1.11 -2.90 17.01
N GLY A 82 0.68 -2.83 15.76
CA GLY A 82 -0.43 -3.61 15.25
C GLY A 82 -1.81 -3.07 15.59
N ASP A 83 -1.90 -1.88 16.21
CA ASP A 83 -3.19 -1.29 16.60
C ASP A 83 -3.90 -0.68 15.40
N GLU A 84 -4.89 -1.41 14.87
CA GLU A 84 -5.65 -1.00 13.69
C GLU A 84 -6.40 0.32 13.89
N THR A 85 -6.98 0.54 15.07
CA THR A 85 -7.70 1.77 15.38
C THR A 85 -6.77 2.98 15.31
N VAL A 86 -5.57 2.84 15.88
CA VAL A 86 -4.57 3.92 15.85
C VAL A 86 -4.08 4.16 14.44
N ALA A 87 -3.83 3.09 13.66
CA ALA A 87 -3.38 3.22 12.27
C ALA A 87 -4.42 3.96 11.42
N LYS A 88 -5.70 3.60 11.54
CA LYS A 88 -6.79 4.27 10.83
C LYS A 88 -6.90 5.75 11.18
N ALA A 89 -6.76 6.07 12.45
CA ALA A 89 -6.77 7.46 12.91
C ALA A 89 -5.59 8.24 12.35
N TRP A 90 -4.41 7.65 12.37
CA TRP A 90 -3.20 8.31 11.89
C TRP A 90 -3.30 8.69 10.41
N ILE A 91 -3.78 7.78 9.57
CA ILE A 91 -3.82 8.03 8.12
C ILE A 91 -4.84 9.12 7.76
N LYS A 92 -5.89 9.30 8.57
CA LYS A 92 -6.98 10.23 8.30
C LYS A 92 -6.79 11.60 8.91
N ASN A 93 -6.03 11.72 9.98
CA ASN A 93 -5.89 12.97 10.71
C ASN A 93 -4.77 13.84 10.15
N PRO A 94 -4.91 15.17 10.24
CA PRO A 94 -3.83 16.08 9.85
C PRO A 94 -2.55 15.78 10.63
N ASN A 95 -1.43 15.82 9.93
CA ASN A 95 -0.12 15.59 10.51
C ASN A 95 0.72 16.84 10.31
N LEU A 96 1.24 17.41 11.40
CA LEU A 96 1.99 18.66 11.36
C LEU A 96 3.29 18.53 10.56
N ALA A 97 4.01 17.42 10.73
CA ALA A 97 5.27 17.21 10.03
C ALA A 97 5.08 17.05 8.52
N LEU A 98 3.96 16.46 8.10
CA LEU A 98 3.62 16.27 6.70
C LEU A 98 2.83 17.43 6.11
N GLU A 99 2.35 18.34 6.96
CA GLU A 99 1.53 19.50 6.59
C GLU A 99 0.25 19.13 5.84
N ALA A 100 -0.27 17.94 6.07
CA ALA A 100 -1.47 17.43 5.42
C ALA A 100 -1.95 16.16 6.11
N ARG A 101 -3.14 15.71 5.72
CA ARG A 101 -3.58 14.36 6.08
C ARG A 101 -2.80 13.35 5.24
N PRO A 102 -2.22 12.34 5.87
CA PRO A 102 -1.50 11.32 5.11
C PRO A 102 -2.34 10.69 3.99
N LEU A 103 -3.63 10.45 4.23
CA LEU A 103 -4.53 9.90 3.22
C LEU A 103 -4.61 10.76 1.96
N GLU A 104 -4.54 12.07 2.09
CA GLU A 104 -4.55 12.97 0.95
C GLU A 104 -3.20 12.95 0.22
N LYS A 105 -2.11 12.90 0.96
CA LYS A 105 -0.77 12.88 0.38
C LYS A 105 -0.51 11.65 -0.47
N ILE A 106 -0.99 10.50 -0.05
CA ILE A 106 -0.70 9.23 -0.74
C ILE A 106 -1.43 9.09 -2.08
N LEU A 107 -2.33 10.01 -2.41
CA LEU A 107 -3.03 10.00 -3.70
C LEU A 107 -2.12 10.38 -4.86
N THR A 108 -0.94 10.93 -4.59
CA THR A 108 0.09 11.21 -5.60
C THR A 108 1.34 10.40 -5.31
N ILE A 109 2.15 10.14 -6.34
CA ILE A 109 3.39 9.39 -6.18
C ILE A 109 4.35 10.12 -5.24
N ALA A 110 4.54 11.42 -5.45
CA ALA A 110 5.42 12.22 -4.60
C ALA A 110 4.98 12.20 -3.14
N GLY A 111 3.68 12.36 -2.89
CA GLY A 111 3.13 12.32 -1.54
C GLY A 111 3.26 10.95 -0.88
N LEU A 112 3.05 9.88 -1.65
CA LEU A 112 3.24 8.50 -1.16
C LEU A 112 4.69 8.29 -0.70
N ILE A 113 5.66 8.73 -1.49
CA ILE A 113 7.08 8.64 -1.15
C ILE A 113 7.39 9.46 0.11
N ASP A 114 6.83 10.69 0.22
CA ASP A 114 7.02 11.54 1.39
C ASP A 114 6.52 10.86 2.67
N VAL A 115 5.34 10.25 2.62
CA VAL A 115 4.77 9.57 3.78
C VAL A 115 5.62 8.35 4.16
N ILE A 116 6.06 7.57 3.19
CA ILE A 116 6.94 6.43 3.43
C ILE A 116 8.24 6.90 4.10
N ALA A 117 8.87 7.94 3.58
CA ALA A 117 10.11 8.47 4.14
C ALA A 117 9.92 8.95 5.59
N TYR A 118 8.81 9.63 5.86
CA TYR A 118 8.48 10.06 7.21
C TYR A 118 8.33 8.87 8.16
N LEU A 119 7.55 7.87 7.76
CA LEU A 119 7.33 6.67 8.58
C LEU A 119 8.62 5.88 8.80
N ASP A 120 9.44 5.75 7.77
CA ASP A 120 10.73 5.07 7.89
C ASP A 120 11.63 5.76 8.90
N SER A 121 11.66 7.11 8.91
CA SER A 121 12.44 7.86 9.88
C SER A 121 11.91 7.69 11.31
N ARG A 122 10.59 7.65 11.49
CA ARG A 122 9.96 7.40 12.79
C ARG A 122 10.19 5.98 13.27
N ARG A 123 10.11 5.02 12.37
CA ARG A 123 10.35 3.61 12.67
C ARG A 123 11.77 3.37 13.16
N ALA A 124 12.73 4.09 12.64
CA ALA A 124 14.14 3.98 13.06
C ALA A 124 14.36 4.41 14.52
N LEU A 125 13.44 5.18 15.10
CA LEU A 125 13.52 5.67 16.48
C LEU A 125 12.80 4.75 17.48
N VAL A 126 12.09 3.76 17.00
CA VAL A 126 11.27 2.88 17.84
C VAL A 126 12.03 1.69 18.39
#